data_fdbfc87089156746544a509f4b2be722
#
_entry.id   fdbfc87089156746544a509f4b2be722
#
_cell.length_a   1.000
_cell.length_b   1.000
_cell.length_c   1.000
_cell.angle_alpha   90.00
_cell.angle_beta   90.00
_cell.angle_gamma   90.00
#
_symmetry.space_group_name_H-M   'P 1'
#
loop_
_entity.id
_entity.type
_entity.pdbx_description
1 polymer ?
#
loop_
_entity_poly.entity_id
_entity_poly.type
_entity_poly.pdbx_seq_one_letter_code
_entity_poly.pdbx_strand_id
1 'polypeptide(L)'
;MKSIFTYLCMACMMLRLFSCGQKSEKLLLAGSGWNKIVIIDKETKKVEWEHPLEKGWECNSASWTPDGNILFSYAKGVKLITKQGEELWNIPADAGSEFQTARVLDNGNYLVAECGHPAKIFEVSPKGEIIRETAYETGIEVPHAQFRHVNVDKDGNYLVPLFETADVRVIDVEGNLLRTIKMPGNMYCVSKLANGNYVGACGDSHRYVEFNLESGEILRTVNSGDIEGVEFCFVAQLLPTEDGGLYICNWQGHDPSVASKNIPQLMEIDKNGKIVWEVNDNKNFGMISSISVVK
;
A
#
# COMPACT_ATOMS: atom_id res chain seq x y z
N MET A 1 42.10 60.80 -12.82
CA MET A 1 42.19 59.34 -12.93
C MET A 1 42.39 58.76 -11.54
N LYS A 2 41.34 58.52 -10.82
CA LYS A 2 41.30 57.66 -9.61
C LYS A 2 39.86 57.34 -9.31
N SER A 3 39.59 56.06 -8.95
CA SER A 3 38.36 55.58 -8.35
C SER A 3 37.20 55.18 -9.27
N ILE A 4 37.35 54.02 -9.96
CA ILE A 4 36.23 53.16 -10.40
C ILE A 4 36.70 51.71 -10.18
N PHE A 5 36.83 51.26 -8.93
CA PHE A 5 37.15 49.85 -8.66
C PHE A 5 36.74 49.46 -7.23
N THR A 6 35.49 49.75 -6.79
CA THR A 6 35.10 49.35 -5.43
C THR A 6 33.60 49.00 -5.30
N TYR A 7 32.87 48.73 -6.36
CA TYR A 7 31.42 48.40 -6.27
C TYR A 7 31.01 47.06 -6.95
N LEU A 8 31.95 46.12 -7.11
CA LEU A 8 31.60 44.85 -7.77
C LEU A 8 31.76 43.60 -6.86
N CYS A 9 31.87 43.77 -5.54
CA CYS A 9 32.02 42.63 -4.61
C CYS A 9 30.91 42.48 -3.56
N MET A 10 29.81 43.21 -3.65
CA MET A 10 28.75 43.14 -2.64
C MET A 10 27.39 42.58 -3.15
N ALA A 11 27.33 42.10 -4.38
CA ALA A 11 26.10 41.55 -4.97
C ALA A 11 26.02 40.02 -4.99
N CYS A 12 27.01 39.29 -4.45
CA CYS A 12 27.03 37.81 -4.47
C CYS A 12 26.77 37.15 -3.12
N MET A 13 26.29 37.87 -2.09
CA MET A 13 26.13 37.30 -0.75
C MET A 13 24.72 37.36 -0.16
N MET A 14 23.68 37.56 -0.97
CA MET A 14 22.27 37.55 -0.50
C MET A 14 21.34 36.67 -1.30
N LEU A 15 21.77 35.47 -1.68
CA LEU A 15 20.92 34.46 -2.28
C LEU A 15 21.07 33.09 -1.60
N ARG A 16 21.18 33.13 -0.28
CA ARG A 16 20.98 31.95 0.55
C ARG A 16 20.21 32.37 1.79
N LEU A 17 18.90 32.28 1.76
CA LEU A 17 18.04 32.17 2.95
C LEU A 17 16.58 32.35 2.50
N PHE A 18 16.01 31.33 1.96
CA PHE A 18 14.59 30.94 2.08
C PHE A 18 14.44 29.57 1.43
N SER A 19 15.22 28.59 1.88
CA SER A 19 14.73 27.23 1.90
C SER A 19 13.74 27.18 3.07
N CYS A 20 12.50 27.52 2.80
CA CYS A 20 11.40 27.07 3.63
C CYS A 20 11.53 25.56 3.64
N GLY A 21 11.96 24.98 4.75
CA GLY A 21 12.16 23.54 4.89
C GLY A 21 10.80 22.84 4.63
N GLN A 22 10.59 22.45 3.38
CA GLN A 22 9.50 21.55 3.05
C GLN A 22 9.79 20.30 3.86
N LYS A 23 8.91 19.96 4.83
CA LYS A 23 9.07 18.73 5.60
C LYS A 23 9.13 17.59 4.62
N SER A 24 10.16 16.74 4.70
CA SER A 24 10.23 15.51 3.92
C SER A 24 8.98 14.67 4.14
N GLU A 25 8.45 14.10 3.07
CA GLU A 25 7.35 13.14 3.13
C GLU A 25 7.78 11.94 3.97
N LYS A 26 6.87 11.40 4.77
CA LYS A 26 7.11 10.21 5.57
C LYS A 26 6.23 9.07 5.11
N LEU A 27 6.81 7.87 5.11
CA LEU A 27 6.14 6.66 4.64
C LEU A 27 6.06 5.65 5.79
N LEU A 28 4.85 5.16 6.04
CA LEU A 28 4.58 4.02 6.91
C LEU A 28 4.68 2.76 6.06
N LEU A 29 5.55 1.84 6.45
CA LEU A 29 5.84 0.62 5.71
C LEU A 29 5.65 -0.61 6.59
N ALA A 30 5.11 -1.67 5.99
CA ALA A 30 4.96 -2.99 6.59
C ALA A 30 5.10 -4.08 5.52
N GLY A 31 5.11 -5.35 5.92
CA GLY A 31 5.09 -6.41 4.92
C GLY A 31 5.10 -7.81 5.52
N SER A 32 4.59 -8.75 4.75
CA SER A 32 4.67 -10.17 5.04
C SER A 32 6.13 -10.61 5.13
N GLY A 33 6.46 -11.39 6.15
CA GLY A 33 7.83 -11.82 6.42
C GLY A 33 8.72 -10.75 7.07
N TRP A 34 8.19 -9.56 7.37
CA TRP A 34 8.89 -8.51 8.11
C TRP A 34 8.27 -8.36 9.51
N ASN A 35 9.11 -8.46 10.53
CA ASN A 35 8.65 -8.52 11.93
C ASN A 35 8.46 -7.15 12.58
N LYS A 36 8.23 -6.11 11.81
CA LYS A 36 7.97 -4.75 12.30
C LYS A 36 7.24 -3.89 11.29
N ILE A 37 6.61 -2.84 11.79
CA ILE A 37 6.08 -1.70 11.03
C ILE A 37 7.05 -0.54 11.26
N VAL A 38 7.36 0.24 10.24
CA VAL A 38 8.26 1.38 10.37
C VAL A 38 7.69 2.65 9.72
N ILE A 39 8.10 3.82 10.25
CA ILE A 39 7.96 5.08 9.55
C ILE A 39 9.36 5.52 9.13
N ILE A 40 9.51 5.81 7.84
CA ILE A 40 10.74 6.35 7.29
C ILE A 40 10.56 7.79 6.81
N ASP A 41 11.63 8.55 6.88
CA ASP A 41 11.76 9.79 6.14
C ASP A 41 12.14 9.45 4.69
N LYS A 42 11.34 9.92 3.73
CA LYS A 42 11.50 9.56 2.30
C LYS A 42 12.82 10.01 1.72
N GLU A 43 13.26 11.24 2.06
CA GLU A 43 14.47 11.82 1.49
C GLU A 43 15.74 11.13 2.00
N THR A 44 15.81 10.90 3.30
CA THR A 44 17.00 10.31 3.94
C THR A 44 16.96 8.78 4.01
N LYS A 45 15.80 8.17 3.79
CA LYS A 45 15.50 6.73 3.96
C LYS A 45 15.77 6.22 5.39
N LYS A 46 15.84 7.12 6.37
CA LYS A 46 16.07 6.74 7.77
C LYS A 46 14.78 6.32 8.44
N VAL A 47 14.85 5.24 9.21
CA VAL A 47 13.77 4.85 10.12
C VAL A 47 13.71 5.85 11.26
N GLU A 48 12.56 6.51 11.43
CA GLU A 48 12.29 7.46 12.50
C GLU A 48 11.43 6.87 13.61
N TRP A 49 10.68 5.83 13.29
CA TRP A 49 9.84 5.11 14.22
C TRP A 49 9.71 3.65 13.80
N GLU A 50 9.63 2.76 14.78
CA GLU A 50 9.34 1.36 14.54
C GLU A 50 8.46 0.76 15.64
N HIS A 51 7.64 -0.21 15.25
CA HIS A 51 6.83 -1.02 16.14
C HIS A 51 7.10 -2.50 15.83
N PRO A 52 7.59 -3.29 16.80
CA PRO A 52 7.85 -4.70 16.60
C PRO A 52 6.54 -5.48 16.49
N LEU A 53 6.53 -6.47 15.62
CA LEU A 53 5.46 -7.46 15.49
C LEU A 53 5.90 -8.77 16.13
N GLU A 54 4.94 -9.50 16.71
CA GLU A 54 5.21 -10.83 17.26
C GLU A 54 5.63 -11.81 16.16
N LYS A 55 6.43 -12.78 16.51
CA LYS A 55 6.87 -13.81 15.56
C LYS A 55 5.67 -14.56 14.96
N GLY A 56 5.62 -14.60 13.63
CA GLY A 56 4.53 -15.23 12.88
C GLY A 56 3.31 -14.34 12.68
N TRP A 57 3.37 -13.07 13.08
CA TRP A 57 2.40 -12.08 12.63
C TRP A 57 2.76 -11.66 11.21
N GLU A 58 1.84 -11.89 10.33
CA GLU A 58 1.93 -11.44 8.95
C GLU A 58 1.15 -10.13 8.82
N CYS A 59 1.86 -9.02 8.58
CA CYS A 59 1.24 -7.71 8.40
C CYS A 59 1.26 -7.33 6.93
N ASN A 60 0.13 -7.50 6.25
CA ASN A 60 0.00 -7.17 4.83
C ASN A 60 -0.61 -5.79 4.58
N SER A 61 -1.17 -5.14 5.59
CA SER A 61 -1.82 -3.84 5.44
C SER A 61 -1.62 -2.98 6.67
N ALA A 62 -1.01 -1.81 6.48
CA ALA A 62 -0.85 -0.80 7.53
C ALA A 62 -1.21 0.59 6.97
N SER A 63 -1.94 1.38 7.75
CA SER A 63 -2.40 2.71 7.38
C SER A 63 -2.16 3.72 8.49
N TRP A 64 -1.66 4.89 8.10
CA TRP A 64 -1.63 6.06 8.97
C TRP A 64 -3.02 6.67 9.06
N THR A 65 -3.52 6.93 10.26
CA THR A 65 -4.85 7.51 10.46
C THR A 65 -4.79 9.04 10.57
N PRO A 66 -5.90 9.76 10.31
CA PRO A 66 -5.94 11.21 10.47
C PRO A 66 -5.58 11.70 11.88
N ASP A 67 -5.85 10.88 12.91
CA ASP A 67 -5.53 11.20 14.31
C ASP A 67 -4.09 10.88 14.70
N GLY A 68 -3.24 10.47 13.74
CA GLY A 68 -1.84 10.16 13.98
C GLY A 68 -1.59 8.79 14.61
N ASN A 69 -2.53 7.88 14.51
CA ASN A 69 -2.45 6.50 14.96
C ASN A 69 -2.07 5.55 13.82
N ILE A 70 -1.75 4.32 14.12
CA ILE A 70 -1.42 3.28 13.16
C ILE A 70 -2.47 2.18 13.23
N LEU A 71 -3.20 2.01 12.13
CA LEU A 71 -4.11 0.90 11.90
C LEU A 71 -3.38 -0.18 11.12
N PHE A 72 -3.41 -1.43 11.56
CA PHE A 72 -2.77 -2.50 10.81
C PHE A 72 -3.47 -3.85 10.99
N SER A 73 -3.46 -4.65 9.92
CA SER A 73 -3.86 -6.05 9.98
C SER A 73 -2.67 -6.94 10.32
N TYR A 74 -2.93 -8.01 11.02
CA TYR A 74 -2.05 -9.15 11.18
C TYR A 74 -2.90 -10.42 11.07
N ALA A 75 -2.31 -11.57 10.72
CA ALA A 75 -3.10 -12.76 10.40
C ALA A 75 -4.17 -13.10 11.46
N LYS A 76 -3.90 -12.84 12.74
CA LYS A 76 -4.81 -13.14 13.85
C LYS A 76 -5.73 -12.00 14.28
N GLY A 77 -5.75 -10.89 13.54
CA GLY A 77 -6.59 -9.75 13.89
C GLY A 77 -6.24 -8.45 13.18
N VAL A 78 -6.89 -7.38 13.63
CA VAL A 78 -6.62 -6.00 13.22
C VAL A 78 -6.53 -5.12 14.47
N LYS A 79 -5.54 -4.23 14.50
CA LYS A 79 -5.28 -3.33 15.64
C LYS A 79 -5.21 -1.88 15.22
N LEU A 80 -5.63 -1.02 16.14
CA LEU A 80 -5.28 0.40 16.16
C LEU A 80 -4.36 0.65 17.36
N ILE A 81 -3.20 1.25 17.10
CA ILE A 81 -2.25 1.64 18.13
C ILE A 81 -1.90 3.12 18.02
N THR A 82 -1.53 3.73 19.14
CA THR A 82 -0.92 5.06 19.13
C THR A 82 0.51 4.99 18.59
N LYS A 83 1.09 6.14 18.24
CA LYS A 83 2.51 6.23 17.88
C LYS A 83 3.45 5.82 19.04
N GLN A 84 2.97 5.82 20.28
CA GLN A 84 3.69 5.32 21.46
C GLN A 84 3.61 3.79 21.60
N GLY A 85 2.83 3.12 20.72
CA GLY A 85 2.62 1.67 20.74
C GLY A 85 1.52 1.20 21.69
N GLU A 86 0.72 2.12 22.25
CA GLU A 86 -0.41 1.77 23.09
C GLU A 86 -1.56 1.24 22.23
N GLU A 87 -2.11 0.09 22.58
CA GLU A 87 -3.27 -0.49 21.92
C GLU A 87 -4.53 0.30 22.28
N LEU A 88 -5.19 0.88 21.28
CA LEU A 88 -6.48 1.55 21.44
C LEU A 88 -7.62 0.55 21.34
N TRP A 89 -7.52 -0.37 20.40
CA TRP A 89 -8.43 -1.52 20.27
C TRP A 89 -7.81 -2.62 19.39
N ASN A 90 -8.37 -3.82 19.51
CA ASN A 90 -8.01 -4.99 18.74
C ASN A 90 -9.28 -5.81 18.43
N ILE A 91 -9.47 -6.17 17.17
CA ILE A 91 -10.51 -7.09 16.71
C ILE A 91 -9.79 -8.39 16.32
N PRO A 92 -9.99 -9.48 17.06
CA PRO A 92 -9.37 -10.77 16.75
C PRO A 92 -10.01 -11.41 15.52
N ALA A 93 -9.24 -12.19 14.76
CA ALA A 93 -9.77 -13.01 13.67
C ALA A 93 -10.58 -14.18 14.23
N ASP A 94 -11.59 -14.58 13.46
CA ASP A 94 -12.31 -15.82 13.72
C ASP A 94 -11.40 -17.05 13.60
N ALA A 95 -11.79 -18.16 14.22
CA ALA A 95 -11.00 -19.39 14.15
C ALA A 95 -10.87 -19.90 12.72
N GLY A 96 -9.65 -20.00 12.23
CA GLY A 96 -9.36 -20.42 10.84
C GLY A 96 -9.41 -19.31 9.80
N SER A 97 -9.63 -18.07 10.23
CA SER A 97 -9.65 -16.87 9.38
C SER A 97 -8.39 -16.01 9.58
N GLU A 98 -8.19 -15.05 8.65
CA GLU A 98 -7.03 -14.16 8.66
C GLU A 98 -7.41 -12.74 8.23
N PHE A 99 -7.08 -11.71 9.04
CA PHE A 99 -7.21 -10.32 8.59
C PHE A 99 -6.09 -9.94 7.62
N GLN A 100 -6.49 -9.38 6.46
CA GLN A 100 -5.55 -9.02 5.41
C GLN A 100 -5.65 -7.55 4.99
N THR A 101 -6.74 -6.86 5.31
CA THR A 101 -6.97 -5.47 4.96
C THR A 101 -7.13 -4.60 6.21
N ALA A 102 -6.47 -3.43 6.21
CA ALA A 102 -6.62 -2.40 7.21
C ALA A 102 -6.40 -1.01 6.56
N ARG A 103 -7.48 -0.28 6.26
CA ARG A 103 -7.46 0.97 5.49
C ARG A 103 -8.31 2.04 6.17
N VAL A 104 -7.92 3.30 5.97
CA VAL A 104 -8.74 4.46 6.32
C VAL A 104 -9.65 4.79 5.15
N LEU A 105 -10.94 5.00 5.42
CA LEU A 105 -11.94 5.45 4.46
C LEU A 105 -12.03 6.98 4.44
N ASP A 106 -12.57 7.55 3.35
CA ASP A 106 -12.74 9.01 3.19
C ASP A 106 -13.67 9.62 4.25
N ASN A 107 -14.60 8.83 4.80
CA ASN A 107 -15.50 9.25 5.89
C ASN A 107 -14.86 9.21 7.29
N GLY A 108 -13.56 8.83 7.38
CA GLY A 108 -12.83 8.72 8.63
C GLY A 108 -13.00 7.40 9.37
N ASN A 109 -13.88 6.51 8.93
CA ASN A 109 -13.97 5.14 9.42
C ASN A 109 -12.86 4.26 8.82
N TYR A 110 -12.80 3.02 9.24
CA TYR A 110 -11.82 2.05 8.78
C TYR A 110 -12.50 0.91 8.04
N LEU A 111 -11.91 0.52 6.91
CA LEU A 111 -12.24 -0.71 6.20
C LEU A 111 -11.24 -1.78 6.62
N VAL A 112 -11.74 -2.86 7.23
CA VAL A 112 -10.93 -4.02 7.58
C VAL A 112 -11.59 -5.26 7.00
N ALA A 113 -10.78 -6.22 6.52
CA ALA A 113 -11.34 -7.40 5.89
C ALA A 113 -10.58 -8.66 6.28
N GLU A 114 -11.36 -9.70 6.54
CA GLU A 114 -10.97 -11.02 7.02
C GLU A 114 -11.26 -12.07 5.94
N CYS A 115 -10.23 -12.79 5.56
CA CYS A 115 -10.34 -14.01 4.76
C CYS A 115 -10.89 -15.14 5.61
N GLY A 116 -11.88 -15.87 5.13
CA GLY A 116 -12.53 -16.92 5.89
C GLY A 116 -13.71 -17.54 5.16
N HIS A 117 -14.56 -18.31 5.88
CA HIS A 117 -15.76 -18.93 5.38
C HIS A 117 -16.98 -18.63 6.27
N PRO A 118 -17.76 -17.58 5.90
CA PRO A 118 -17.56 -16.64 4.81
C PRO A 118 -16.36 -15.69 5.09
N ALA A 119 -15.81 -15.06 4.04
CA ALA A 119 -14.98 -13.88 4.21
C ALA A 119 -15.85 -12.73 4.73
N LYS A 120 -15.25 -11.83 5.53
CA LYS A 120 -15.98 -10.72 6.12
C LYS A 120 -15.28 -9.38 5.85
N ILE A 121 -16.07 -8.38 5.53
CA ILE A 121 -15.62 -7.01 5.34
C ILE A 121 -16.34 -6.15 6.36
N PHE A 122 -15.59 -5.37 7.13
CA PHE A 122 -16.14 -4.54 8.18
C PHE A 122 -15.86 -3.06 7.91
N GLU A 123 -16.85 -2.23 8.18
CA GLU A 123 -16.63 -0.82 8.45
C GLU A 123 -16.56 -0.62 9.96
N VAL A 124 -15.46 -0.05 10.46
CA VAL A 124 -15.18 0.11 11.88
C VAL A 124 -14.97 1.58 12.20
N SER A 125 -15.57 2.08 13.29
CA SER A 125 -15.34 3.44 13.76
C SER A 125 -13.91 3.64 14.28
N PRO A 126 -13.41 4.88 14.40
CA PRO A 126 -12.14 5.16 15.07
C PRO A 126 -12.06 4.63 16.53
N LYS A 127 -13.20 4.35 17.15
CA LYS A 127 -13.29 3.80 18.50
C LYS A 127 -13.29 2.25 18.56
N GLY A 128 -13.22 1.58 17.38
CA GLY A 128 -13.26 0.12 17.31
C GLY A 128 -14.68 -0.49 17.29
N GLU A 129 -15.72 0.33 17.12
CA GLU A 129 -17.10 -0.15 17.01
C GLU A 129 -17.37 -0.62 15.57
N ILE A 130 -17.86 -1.85 15.41
CA ILE A 130 -18.28 -2.37 14.10
C ILE A 130 -19.57 -1.65 13.71
N ILE A 131 -19.51 -0.82 12.65
CA ILE A 131 -20.64 -0.08 12.10
C ILE A 131 -21.41 -0.95 11.11
N ARG A 132 -20.66 -1.75 10.31
CA ARG A 132 -21.21 -2.66 9.32
C ARG A 132 -20.35 -3.91 9.21
N GLU A 133 -20.99 -5.04 9.03
CA GLU A 133 -20.38 -6.31 8.67
C GLU A 133 -21.04 -6.81 7.39
N THR A 134 -20.22 -7.17 6.41
CA THR A 134 -20.66 -7.76 5.15
C THR A 134 -20.00 -9.12 4.99
N ALA A 135 -20.77 -10.18 4.95
CA ALA A 135 -20.29 -11.53 4.69
C ALA A 135 -20.30 -11.81 3.17
N TYR A 136 -19.26 -12.48 2.70
CA TYR A 136 -19.12 -12.80 1.28
C TYR A 136 -18.44 -14.16 1.06
N GLU A 137 -19.09 -15.03 0.28
CA GLU A 137 -18.51 -16.32 -0.12
C GLU A 137 -17.61 -16.13 -1.34
N THR A 138 -16.30 -16.24 -1.15
CA THR A 138 -15.32 -16.09 -2.23
C THR A 138 -15.30 -17.29 -3.18
N GLY A 139 -15.70 -18.46 -2.69
CA GLY A 139 -15.57 -19.74 -3.40
C GLY A 139 -14.14 -20.29 -3.43
N ILE A 140 -13.21 -19.67 -2.66
CA ILE A 140 -11.81 -20.10 -2.51
C ILE A 140 -11.68 -20.78 -1.15
N GLU A 141 -11.26 -22.05 -1.15
CA GLU A 141 -11.27 -22.90 0.05
C GLU A 141 -10.21 -22.48 1.09
N VAL A 142 -9.03 -22.06 0.64
CA VAL A 142 -7.93 -21.67 1.53
C VAL A 142 -8.04 -20.18 1.84
N PRO A 143 -8.29 -19.73 3.10
CA PRO A 143 -8.43 -18.33 3.45
C PRO A 143 -7.22 -17.50 3.00
N HIS A 144 -6.00 -18.01 3.20
CA HIS A 144 -4.77 -17.34 2.78
C HIS A 144 -4.68 -17.10 1.26
N ALA A 145 -5.41 -17.83 0.43
CA ALA A 145 -5.45 -17.67 -1.02
C ALA A 145 -6.58 -16.72 -1.51
N GLN A 146 -7.37 -16.12 -0.60
CA GLN A 146 -8.51 -15.30 -0.99
C GLN A 146 -8.08 -13.91 -1.48
N PHE A 147 -7.77 -12.98 -0.58
CA PHE A 147 -7.43 -11.59 -0.94
C PHE A 147 -6.40 -10.96 0.02
N ARG A 148 -5.92 -9.73 -0.32
CA ARG A 148 -5.08 -8.93 0.58
C ARG A 148 -5.66 -7.53 0.82
N HIS A 149 -5.74 -6.68 -0.20
CA HIS A 149 -6.15 -5.28 -0.07
C HIS A 149 -7.52 -5.04 -0.70
N VAL A 150 -8.59 -5.28 0.06
CA VAL A 150 -9.94 -4.85 -0.31
C VAL A 150 -9.99 -3.31 -0.33
N ASN A 151 -10.71 -2.75 -1.30
CA ASN A 151 -10.93 -1.31 -1.43
C ASN A 151 -12.41 -1.02 -1.63
N VAL A 152 -12.77 0.25 -1.77
CA VAL A 152 -14.12 0.69 -2.14
C VAL A 152 -14.08 1.47 -3.44
N ASP A 153 -15.16 1.38 -4.24
CA ASP A 153 -15.37 2.22 -5.40
C ASP A 153 -16.03 3.57 -5.02
N LYS A 154 -16.33 4.39 -6.03
CA LYS A 154 -17.01 5.69 -5.83
C LYS A 154 -18.45 5.59 -5.30
N ASP A 155 -19.08 4.46 -5.44
CA ASP A 155 -20.47 4.18 -5.06
C ASP A 155 -20.54 3.45 -3.71
N GLY A 156 -19.40 3.17 -3.08
CA GLY A 156 -19.28 2.49 -1.78
C GLY A 156 -19.29 0.97 -1.88
N ASN A 157 -19.26 0.39 -3.09
CA ASN A 157 -19.14 -1.05 -3.26
C ASN A 157 -17.71 -1.51 -2.96
N TYR A 158 -17.56 -2.72 -2.48
CA TYR A 158 -16.25 -3.30 -2.20
C TYR A 158 -15.60 -3.83 -3.47
N LEU A 159 -14.33 -3.52 -3.64
CA LEU A 159 -13.45 -4.08 -4.66
C LEU A 159 -12.60 -5.17 -4.02
N VAL A 160 -12.90 -6.42 -4.31
CA VAL A 160 -12.24 -7.60 -3.73
C VAL A 160 -11.29 -8.21 -4.76
N PRO A 161 -9.97 -7.96 -4.63
CA PRO A 161 -8.96 -8.53 -5.52
C PRO A 161 -8.65 -9.96 -5.11
N LEU A 162 -9.19 -10.94 -5.81
CA LEU A 162 -9.02 -12.36 -5.49
C LEU A 162 -7.72 -12.91 -6.09
N PHE A 163 -6.91 -13.48 -5.21
CA PHE A 163 -5.58 -13.97 -5.57
C PHE A 163 -5.66 -15.27 -6.39
N GLU A 164 -6.29 -16.32 -5.87
CA GLU A 164 -6.31 -17.63 -6.52
C GLU A 164 -7.08 -17.62 -7.85
N THR A 165 -8.22 -16.93 -7.93
CA THR A 165 -9.06 -16.90 -9.14
C THR A 165 -8.66 -15.85 -10.16
N ALA A 166 -7.66 -15.01 -9.85
CA ALA A 166 -7.15 -13.95 -10.71
C ALA A 166 -8.29 -13.05 -11.24
N ASP A 167 -9.11 -12.53 -10.33
CA ASP A 167 -10.18 -11.60 -10.69
C ASP A 167 -10.36 -10.50 -9.63
N VAL A 168 -11.02 -9.42 -10.03
CA VAL A 168 -11.56 -8.41 -9.13
C VAL A 168 -13.06 -8.56 -9.10
N ARG A 169 -13.63 -8.74 -7.93
CA ARG A 169 -15.06 -8.75 -7.74
C ARG A 169 -15.55 -7.46 -7.13
N VAL A 170 -16.60 -6.91 -7.72
CA VAL A 170 -17.33 -5.79 -7.17
C VAL A 170 -18.54 -6.36 -6.45
N ILE A 171 -18.63 -6.12 -5.14
CA ILE A 171 -19.75 -6.58 -4.31
C ILE A 171 -20.36 -5.37 -3.58
N ASP A 172 -21.68 -5.40 -3.40
CA ASP A 172 -22.36 -4.36 -2.63
C ASP A 172 -22.18 -4.55 -1.11
N VAL A 173 -22.72 -3.62 -0.34
CA VAL A 173 -22.62 -3.64 1.13
C VAL A 173 -23.44 -4.75 1.78
N GLU A 174 -24.36 -5.37 1.04
CA GLU A 174 -25.14 -6.55 1.44
C GLU A 174 -24.43 -7.87 1.11
N GLY A 175 -23.30 -7.83 0.38
CA GLY A 175 -22.51 -9.01 -0.03
C GLY A 175 -22.96 -9.60 -1.37
N ASN A 176 -23.81 -8.92 -2.14
CA ASN A 176 -24.21 -9.38 -3.46
C ASN A 176 -23.12 -9.10 -4.50
N LEU A 177 -22.82 -10.09 -5.32
CA LEU A 177 -21.88 -9.96 -6.43
C LEU A 177 -22.49 -9.12 -7.55
N LEU A 178 -21.96 -7.93 -7.80
CA LEU A 178 -22.39 -7.03 -8.87
C LEU A 178 -21.62 -7.30 -10.17
N ARG A 179 -20.32 -7.59 -10.06
CA ARG A 179 -19.44 -7.77 -11.23
C ARG A 179 -18.23 -8.64 -10.91
N THR A 180 -17.77 -9.37 -11.92
CA THR A 180 -16.45 -10.05 -11.91
C THR A 180 -15.63 -9.58 -13.10
N ILE A 181 -14.42 -9.10 -12.86
CA ILE A 181 -13.48 -8.64 -13.87
C ILE A 181 -12.28 -9.59 -13.86
N LYS A 182 -12.09 -10.33 -14.96
CA LYS A 182 -10.94 -11.24 -15.10
C LYS A 182 -9.66 -10.45 -15.31
N MET A 183 -8.60 -10.86 -14.61
CA MET A 183 -7.30 -10.21 -14.60
C MET A 183 -6.20 -11.12 -15.14
N PRO A 184 -5.11 -10.57 -15.69
CA PRO A 184 -4.03 -11.37 -16.26
C PRO A 184 -3.05 -11.92 -15.21
N GLY A 185 -3.47 -12.05 -13.96
CA GLY A 185 -2.66 -12.60 -12.86
C GLY A 185 -3.32 -12.49 -11.49
N ASN A 186 -2.67 -13.10 -10.50
CA ASN A 186 -3.11 -13.18 -9.11
C ASN A 186 -3.26 -11.80 -8.47
N MET A 187 -4.47 -11.38 -8.15
CA MET A 187 -4.75 -10.02 -7.70
C MET A 187 -4.40 -9.81 -6.23
N TYR A 188 -3.51 -8.86 -5.95
CA TYR A 188 -3.10 -8.49 -4.60
C TYR A 188 -3.78 -7.22 -4.10
N CYS A 189 -3.84 -6.18 -4.93
CA CYS A 189 -4.55 -4.95 -4.60
C CYS A 189 -5.19 -4.30 -5.83
N VAL A 190 -6.15 -3.40 -5.57
CA VAL A 190 -6.75 -2.51 -6.57
C VAL A 190 -6.80 -1.11 -6.00
N SER A 191 -6.33 -0.11 -6.76
CA SER A 191 -6.33 1.29 -6.35
C SER A 191 -6.84 2.19 -7.48
N LYS A 192 -7.62 3.22 -7.11
CA LYS A 192 -8.18 4.18 -8.07
C LYS A 192 -7.14 5.22 -8.46
N LEU A 193 -7.00 5.49 -9.75
CA LEU A 193 -6.16 6.56 -10.31
C LEU A 193 -6.91 7.89 -10.41
N ALA A 194 -6.17 8.99 -10.48
CA ALA A 194 -6.73 10.33 -10.65
C ALA A 194 -7.53 10.51 -11.95
N ASN A 195 -7.22 9.74 -13.00
CA ASN A 195 -7.95 9.74 -14.27
C ASN A 195 -9.29 8.96 -14.24
N GLY A 196 -9.63 8.36 -13.10
CA GLY A 196 -10.85 7.57 -12.90
C GLY A 196 -10.72 6.08 -13.22
N ASN A 197 -9.65 5.64 -13.85
CA ASN A 197 -9.31 4.23 -14.03
C ASN A 197 -8.77 3.63 -12.73
N TYR A 198 -8.45 2.35 -12.76
CA TYR A 198 -7.90 1.62 -11.63
C TYR A 198 -6.59 0.94 -12.02
N VAL A 199 -5.69 0.81 -11.05
CA VAL A 199 -4.50 -0.05 -11.17
C VAL A 199 -4.70 -1.30 -10.31
N GLY A 200 -4.29 -2.45 -10.85
CA GLY A 200 -4.34 -3.72 -10.17
C GLY A 200 -2.96 -4.38 -10.14
N ALA A 201 -2.51 -4.77 -8.95
CA ALA A 201 -1.28 -5.51 -8.74
C ALA A 201 -1.51 -7.01 -8.95
N CYS A 202 -0.71 -7.62 -9.81
CA CYS A 202 -0.87 -9.03 -10.22
C CYS A 202 0.18 -9.96 -9.59
N GLY A 203 0.63 -9.68 -8.37
CA GLY A 203 1.44 -10.57 -7.52
C GLY A 203 2.57 -11.30 -8.25
N ASP A 204 2.55 -12.64 -8.17
CA ASP A 204 3.49 -13.55 -8.79
C ASP A 204 3.48 -13.54 -10.33
N SER A 205 2.53 -12.84 -10.94
CA SER A 205 2.53 -12.66 -12.40
C SER A 205 3.49 -11.55 -12.84
N HIS A 206 4.27 -10.95 -11.90
CA HIS A 206 5.34 -10.00 -12.15
C HIS A 206 4.91 -8.81 -13.00
N ARG A 207 3.70 -8.27 -12.76
CA ARG A 207 3.11 -7.18 -13.51
C ARG A 207 2.08 -6.41 -12.71
N TYR A 208 1.73 -5.25 -13.21
CA TYR A 208 0.49 -4.57 -12.85
C TYR A 208 -0.27 -4.13 -14.10
N VAL A 209 -1.55 -3.84 -13.94
CA VAL A 209 -2.42 -3.41 -15.03
C VAL A 209 -3.13 -2.11 -14.68
N GLU A 210 -3.40 -1.28 -15.69
CA GLU A 210 -4.41 -0.23 -15.63
C GLU A 210 -5.67 -0.74 -16.34
N PHE A 211 -6.83 -0.56 -15.73
CA PHE A 211 -8.09 -1.06 -16.28
C PHE A 211 -9.26 -0.13 -15.97
N ASN A 212 -10.30 -0.23 -16.78
CA ASN A 212 -11.56 0.44 -16.55
C ASN A 212 -12.47 -0.46 -15.72
N LEU A 213 -12.95 0.02 -14.56
CA LEU A 213 -13.77 -0.79 -13.63
C LEU A 213 -15.14 -1.13 -14.23
N GLU A 214 -15.74 -0.23 -15.03
CA GLU A 214 -17.08 -0.41 -15.57
C GLU A 214 -17.10 -1.41 -16.72
N SER A 215 -16.16 -1.28 -17.68
CA SER A 215 -16.08 -2.17 -18.83
C SER A 215 -15.31 -3.47 -18.55
N GLY A 216 -14.42 -3.46 -17.54
CA GLY A 216 -13.46 -4.54 -17.30
C GLY A 216 -12.29 -4.56 -18.30
N GLU A 217 -12.18 -3.56 -19.18
CA GLU A 217 -11.13 -3.48 -20.20
C GLU A 217 -9.76 -3.19 -19.57
N ILE A 218 -8.75 -4.00 -19.91
CA ILE A 218 -7.36 -3.77 -19.59
C ILE A 218 -6.80 -2.73 -20.57
N LEU A 219 -6.50 -1.55 -20.07
CA LEU A 219 -6.02 -0.40 -20.88
C LEU A 219 -4.50 -0.43 -21.05
N ARG A 220 -3.81 -0.93 -20.04
CA ARG A 220 -2.34 -1.02 -20.05
C ARG A 220 -1.89 -2.18 -19.17
N THR A 221 -0.87 -2.90 -19.62
CA THR A 221 -0.13 -3.88 -18.82
C THR A 221 1.32 -3.42 -18.73
N VAL A 222 1.90 -3.46 -17.54
CA VAL A 222 3.31 -3.19 -17.29
C VAL A 222 3.93 -4.43 -16.66
N ASN A 223 4.82 -5.08 -17.39
CA ASN A 223 5.48 -6.31 -16.99
C ASN A 223 6.85 -6.01 -16.35
N SER A 224 7.42 -7.01 -15.70
CA SER A 224 8.83 -6.98 -15.29
C SER A 224 9.72 -6.67 -16.50
N GLY A 225 10.59 -5.66 -16.37
CA GLY A 225 11.47 -5.20 -17.44
C GLY A 225 10.91 -4.11 -18.36
N ASP A 226 9.62 -3.79 -18.31
CA ASP A 226 9.04 -2.68 -19.09
C ASP A 226 9.45 -1.29 -18.55
N ILE A 227 9.84 -1.22 -17.29
CA ILE A 227 10.44 -0.04 -16.66
C ILE A 227 11.94 -0.26 -16.60
N GLU A 228 12.72 0.69 -17.14
CA GLU A 228 14.18 0.59 -17.16
C GLU A 228 14.74 0.39 -15.74
N GLY A 229 15.55 -0.67 -15.57
CA GLY A 229 16.18 -1.02 -14.30
C GLY A 229 15.26 -1.70 -13.29
N VAL A 230 14.02 -2.06 -13.65
CA VAL A 230 13.06 -2.72 -12.75
C VAL A 230 12.82 -4.17 -13.14
N GLU A 231 13.08 -5.07 -12.19
CA GLU A 231 12.60 -6.45 -12.19
C GLU A 231 11.51 -6.57 -11.12
N PHE A 232 10.30 -6.93 -11.50
CA PHE A 232 9.24 -7.24 -10.54
C PHE A 232 9.40 -8.66 -10.01
N CYS A 233 9.53 -8.79 -8.68
CA CYS A 233 9.54 -10.08 -8.00
C CYS A 233 8.11 -10.51 -7.67
N PHE A 234 7.39 -9.62 -7.00
CA PHE A 234 5.98 -9.78 -6.68
C PHE A 234 5.38 -8.38 -6.52
N VAL A 235 4.48 -7.99 -7.40
CA VAL A 235 3.82 -6.68 -7.28
C VAL A 235 2.74 -6.76 -6.23
N ALA A 236 3.02 -6.16 -5.06
CA ALA A 236 2.12 -6.14 -3.92
C ALA A 236 1.22 -4.90 -3.93
N GLN A 237 1.31 -4.01 -2.94
CA GLN A 237 0.48 -2.81 -2.93
C GLN A 237 0.95 -1.79 -3.97
N LEU A 238 -0.03 -1.21 -4.67
CA LEU A 238 0.11 -0.04 -5.52
C LEU A 238 -0.59 1.15 -4.86
N LEU A 239 0.14 2.24 -4.61
CA LEU A 239 -0.42 3.45 -4.03
C LEU A 239 -0.23 4.64 -5.00
N PRO A 240 -1.30 5.12 -5.64
CA PRO A 240 -1.24 6.31 -6.51
C PRO A 240 -0.81 7.56 -5.74
N THR A 241 0.00 8.40 -6.39
CA THR A 241 0.44 9.69 -5.86
C THR A 241 -0.44 10.83 -6.37
N GLU A 242 -0.44 11.96 -5.66
CA GLU A 242 -1.29 13.12 -6.02
C GLU A 242 -0.89 13.75 -7.37
N ASP A 243 0.35 13.61 -7.79
CA ASP A 243 0.89 14.11 -9.08
C ASP A 243 0.71 13.13 -10.25
N GLY A 244 0.03 12.01 -10.01
CA GLY A 244 -0.28 10.98 -11.01
C GLY A 244 0.79 9.92 -11.19
N GLY A 245 1.76 9.86 -10.29
CA GLY A 245 2.72 8.77 -10.17
C GLY A 245 2.15 7.58 -9.39
N LEU A 246 3.04 6.66 -9.00
CA LEU A 246 2.65 5.42 -8.34
C LEU A 246 3.79 4.91 -7.45
N TYR A 247 3.51 4.64 -6.17
CA TYR A 247 4.35 3.77 -5.35
C TYR A 247 4.06 2.31 -5.67
N ILE A 248 5.10 1.51 -5.82
CA ILE A 248 5.04 0.08 -6.13
C ILE A 248 5.80 -0.68 -5.05
N CYS A 249 5.10 -1.45 -4.24
CA CYS A 249 5.72 -2.43 -3.34
C CYS A 249 6.09 -3.67 -4.15
N ASN A 250 7.39 -3.95 -4.24
CA ASN A 250 7.97 -5.08 -4.95
C ASN A 250 8.44 -6.13 -3.93
N TRP A 251 7.50 -6.85 -3.36
CA TRP A 251 7.74 -7.83 -2.31
C TRP A 251 8.62 -8.99 -2.82
N GLN A 252 9.54 -9.47 -1.99
CA GLN A 252 10.61 -10.37 -2.43
C GLN A 252 10.56 -11.75 -1.73
N GLY A 253 9.44 -12.07 -1.07
CA GLY A 253 9.40 -13.22 -0.15
C GLY A 253 9.33 -14.60 -0.79
N HIS A 254 8.87 -14.72 -2.04
CA HIS A 254 8.78 -16.03 -2.71
C HIS A 254 10.11 -16.49 -3.31
N ASP A 255 11.06 -15.60 -3.58
CA ASP A 255 12.38 -15.94 -4.08
C ASP A 255 13.49 -15.36 -3.18
N PRO A 256 14.00 -16.13 -2.21
CA PRO A 256 15.07 -15.66 -1.32
C PRO A 256 16.36 -15.26 -2.05
N SER A 257 16.57 -15.73 -3.29
CA SER A 257 17.75 -15.38 -4.08
C SER A 257 17.74 -13.92 -4.54
N VAL A 258 16.57 -13.30 -4.58
CA VAL A 258 16.36 -11.89 -4.99
C VAL A 258 17.11 -10.92 -4.07
N ALA A 259 17.24 -11.22 -2.79
CA ALA A 259 17.98 -10.37 -1.84
C ALA A 259 19.46 -10.15 -2.26
N SER A 260 20.01 -11.01 -3.11
CA SER A 260 21.35 -10.88 -3.68
C SER A 260 21.42 -10.11 -5.00
N LYS A 261 20.26 -9.80 -5.61
CA LYS A 261 20.14 -9.20 -6.96
C LYS A 261 19.84 -7.72 -6.81
N ASN A 262 20.30 -6.91 -6.14
CA ASN A 262 20.13 -5.43 -6.12
C ASN A 262 18.81 -4.91 -6.77
N ILE A 263 17.67 -5.53 -6.41
CA ILE A 263 16.34 -5.20 -6.92
C ILE A 263 15.61 -4.32 -5.88
N PRO A 264 15.02 -3.17 -6.27
CA PRO A 264 14.27 -2.33 -5.36
C PRO A 264 13.08 -3.06 -4.70
N GLN A 265 12.94 -2.92 -3.38
CA GLN A 265 11.82 -3.46 -2.59
C GLN A 265 10.59 -2.56 -2.65
N LEU A 266 10.82 -1.27 -2.85
CA LEU A 266 9.80 -0.24 -2.97
C LEU A 266 10.32 0.81 -3.96
N MET A 267 9.48 1.25 -4.86
CA MET A 267 9.81 2.31 -5.81
C MET A 267 8.66 3.27 -5.99
N GLU A 268 8.99 4.48 -6.39
CA GLU A 268 8.06 5.48 -6.89
C GLU A 268 8.37 5.75 -8.35
N ILE A 269 7.35 5.67 -9.18
CA ILE A 269 7.42 6.09 -10.58
C ILE A 269 6.59 7.35 -10.79
N ASP A 270 7.05 8.22 -11.68
CA ASP A 270 6.28 9.39 -12.11
C ASP A 270 5.13 8.97 -13.07
N LYS A 271 4.31 9.93 -13.47
CA LYS A 271 3.21 9.72 -14.43
C LYS A 271 3.66 9.20 -15.80
N ASN A 272 4.94 9.29 -16.14
CA ASN A 272 5.52 8.77 -17.38
C ASN A 272 6.08 7.35 -17.20
N GLY A 273 6.03 6.79 -15.98
CA GLY A 273 6.54 5.47 -15.65
C GLY A 273 8.05 5.44 -15.37
N LYS A 274 8.68 6.59 -15.15
CA LYS A 274 10.11 6.67 -14.79
C LYS A 274 10.28 6.60 -13.28
N ILE A 275 11.26 5.81 -12.81
CA ILE A 275 11.64 5.79 -11.39
C ILE A 275 12.16 7.17 -10.98
N VAL A 276 11.57 7.73 -9.93
CA VAL A 276 11.97 8.99 -9.31
C VAL A 276 12.51 8.82 -7.91
N TRP A 277 12.21 7.69 -7.27
CA TRP A 277 12.70 7.33 -5.95
C TRP A 277 12.56 5.80 -5.73
N GLU A 278 13.44 5.22 -4.90
CA GLU A 278 13.41 3.80 -4.57
C GLU A 278 14.01 3.49 -3.19
N VAL A 279 13.63 2.33 -2.63
CA VAL A 279 14.33 1.67 -1.52
C VAL A 279 14.89 0.35 -2.06
N ASN A 280 16.22 0.22 -1.95
CA ASN A 280 16.96 -0.96 -2.33
C ASN A 280 18.00 -1.24 -1.24
N ASP A 281 17.54 -1.77 -0.11
CA ASP A 281 18.37 -1.97 1.09
C ASP A 281 17.83 -3.15 1.92
N ASN A 282 18.11 -4.36 1.45
CA ASN A 282 17.68 -5.59 2.12
C ASN A 282 18.37 -5.84 3.49
N LYS A 283 19.34 -5.00 3.86
CA LYS A 283 19.99 -5.08 5.17
C LYS A 283 19.17 -4.39 6.26
N ASN A 284 18.61 -3.23 5.95
CA ASN A 284 17.92 -2.39 6.92
C ASN A 284 16.39 -2.51 6.81
N PHE A 285 15.88 -2.88 5.64
CA PHE A 285 14.47 -3.08 5.37
C PHE A 285 14.18 -4.54 5.08
N GLY A 286 13.03 -5.00 5.52
CA GLY A 286 12.49 -6.32 5.20
C GLY A 286 11.71 -6.33 3.89
N MET A 287 10.78 -7.26 3.83
CA MET A 287 9.93 -7.48 2.66
C MET A 287 8.73 -6.54 2.70
N ILE A 288 8.80 -5.45 1.94
CA ILE A 288 7.76 -4.40 1.92
C ILE A 288 6.62 -4.83 1.01
N SER A 289 5.42 -5.02 1.57
CA SER A 289 4.18 -5.30 0.82
C SER A 289 3.08 -4.27 1.06
N SER A 290 3.27 -3.35 2.01
CA SER A 290 2.31 -2.30 2.35
C SER A 290 2.98 -0.95 2.55
N ILE A 291 2.30 0.11 2.07
CA ILE A 291 2.74 1.50 2.15
C ILE A 291 1.55 2.42 2.43
N SER A 292 1.77 3.41 3.29
CA SER A 292 0.86 4.54 3.53
C SER A 292 1.65 5.83 3.72
N VAL A 293 1.16 6.95 3.19
CA VAL A 293 1.78 8.26 3.43
C VAL A 293 1.37 8.78 4.80
N VAL A 294 2.34 9.24 5.58
CA VAL A 294 2.12 9.86 6.89
C VAL A 294 1.83 11.35 6.67
N LYS A 295 0.63 11.78 7.02
CA LYS A 295 0.14 13.17 6.85
C LYS A 295 0.17 13.95 8.16
#